data_807c47ca0ec0956172b01e997e93af46
#
_entry.id   807c47ca0ec0956172b01e997e93af46
#
_cell.length_a   1.000
_cell.length_b   1.000
_cell.length_c   1.000
_cell.angle_alpha   90.00
_cell.angle_beta   90.00
_cell.angle_gamma   90.00
#
_symmetry.space_group_name_H-M   'P 1'
#
loop_
_entity.id
_entity.type
_entity.pdbx_description
1 polymer ?
#
loop_
_entity_poly.entity_id
_entity_poly.type
_entity_poly.pdbx_seq_one_letter_code
_entity_poly.pdbx_strand_id
1 'polypeptide(L)'
;ARPDWMGAAELADRLGADLGFASTDDVWAELAAVSVVHADLSPEALVAHTREGLLVAGGSELERPAPTDVAGRDAYGLRLVASRSMYDTGVLVGHSPSLAGLAPGTRASLEPTDFARYGVTEGEVVDLIGPKGTVQVAVTADDGVAKGTVHLYVNQPNVDVCEIVDATLPVTEVRVGRR
;
A
#
# COMPACT_ATOMS: atom_id res chain seq x y z
N ALA A 1 3.49 -27.44 2.74
CA ALA A 1 3.32 -26.08 3.26
C ALA A 1 2.53 -26.16 4.57
N ARG A 2 2.85 -25.34 5.55
CA ARG A 2 2.10 -25.23 6.80
C ARG A 2 1.08 -24.10 6.68
N PRO A 3 -0.11 -24.21 7.28
CA PRO A 3 -1.04 -23.09 7.38
C PRO A 3 -0.45 -21.94 8.19
N ASP A 4 -0.82 -20.71 7.86
CA ASP A 4 -0.26 -19.50 8.49
C ASP A 4 -0.52 -19.43 9.99
N TRP A 5 -1.70 -19.89 10.43
CA TRP A 5 -2.04 -19.94 11.87
C TRP A 5 -1.08 -20.82 12.70
N MET A 6 -0.55 -21.92 12.10
CA MET A 6 0.44 -22.77 12.79
C MET A 6 1.75 -22.03 12.98
N GLY A 7 2.16 -21.20 12.00
CA GLY A 7 3.33 -20.37 12.15
C GLY A 7 3.18 -19.34 13.27
N ALA A 8 2.00 -18.72 13.36
CA ALA A 8 1.67 -17.78 14.43
C ALA A 8 1.67 -18.47 15.82
N ALA A 9 1.06 -19.66 15.92
CA ALA A 9 1.03 -20.43 17.16
C ALA A 9 2.42 -20.87 17.62
N GLU A 10 3.25 -21.39 16.70
CA GLU A 10 4.65 -21.75 17.01
C GLU A 10 5.51 -20.54 17.45
N LEU A 11 5.28 -19.38 16.84
CA LEU A 11 5.96 -18.15 17.24
C LEU A 11 5.54 -17.70 18.64
N ALA A 12 4.23 -17.73 18.93
CA ALA A 12 3.70 -17.38 20.22
C ALA A 12 4.26 -18.30 21.33
N ASP A 13 4.27 -19.62 21.09
CA ASP A 13 4.84 -20.60 22.01
C ASP A 13 6.32 -20.29 22.32
N ARG A 14 7.13 -19.99 21.31
CA ARG A 14 8.54 -19.59 21.50
C ARG A 14 8.72 -18.28 22.27
N LEU A 15 7.72 -17.42 22.25
CA LEU A 15 7.67 -16.18 23.02
C LEU A 15 7.04 -16.36 24.40
N GLY A 16 6.68 -17.60 24.76
CA GLY A 16 6.12 -17.95 26.07
C GLY A 16 4.60 -17.73 26.18
N ALA A 17 3.88 -17.62 25.06
CA ALA A 17 2.44 -17.48 24.99
C ALA A 17 1.82 -18.69 24.26
N ASP A 18 0.92 -19.41 24.94
CA ASP A 18 0.13 -20.46 24.29
C ASP A 18 -1.18 -19.86 23.76
N LEU A 19 -1.40 -19.97 22.46
CA LEU A 19 -2.65 -19.53 21.82
C LEU A 19 -3.77 -20.60 21.91
N GLY A 20 -3.44 -21.82 22.32
CA GLY A 20 -4.41 -22.88 22.46
C GLY A 20 -4.98 -23.45 21.18
N PHE A 21 -4.35 -23.15 20.00
CA PHE A 21 -4.84 -23.60 18.70
C PHE A 21 -4.28 -24.96 18.34
N ALA A 22 -5.13 -25.94 18.22
CA ALA A 22 -4.82 -27.29 17.72
C ALA A 22 -5.41 -27.53 16.33
N SER A 23 -6.40 -26.74 15.91
CA SER A 23 -7.12 -26.87 14.65
C SER A 23 -7.56 -25.52 14.07
N THR A 24 -8.01 -25.53 12.82
CA THR A 24 -8.69 -24.39 12.20
C THR A 24 -10.00 -24.04 12.90
N ASP A 25 -10.64 -25.01 13.51
CA ASP A 25 -11.92 -24.81 14.22
C ASP A 25 -11.69 -24.00 15.52
N ASP A 26 -10.55 -24.20 16.20
CA ASP A 26 -10.18 -23.40 17.36
C ASP A 26 -9.91 -21.95 16.97
N VAL A 27 -9.21 -21.74 15.85
CA VAL A 27 -8.98 -20.38 15.30
C VAL A 27 -10.29 -19.71 14.92
N TRP A 28 -11.22 -20.49 14.34
CA TRP A 28 -12.54 -19.97 13.99
C TRP A 28 -13.37 -19.62 15.22
N ALA A 29 -13.34 -20.45 16.24
CA ALA A 29 -14.04 -20.20 17.49
C ALA A 29 -13.58 -18.91 18.15
N GLU A 30 -12.26 -18.66 18.19
CA GLU A 30 -11.72 -17.40 18.71
C GLU A 30 -12.09 -16.22 17.83
N LEU A 31 -12.00 -16.35 16.50
CA LEU A 31 -12.42 -15.29 15.57
C LEU A 31 -13.88 -14.90 15.80
N ALA A 32 -14.77 -15.89 15.95
CA ALA A 32 -16.19 -15.65 16.23
C ALA A 32 -16.41 -14.99 17.61
N ALA A 33 -15.57 -15.29 18.58
CA ALA A 33 -15.66 -14.70 19.91
C ALA A 33 -15.20 -13.23 19.98
N VAL A 34 -14.20 -12.87 19.18
CA VAL A 34 -13.61 -11.50 19.22
C VAL A 34 -14.14 -10.57 18.14
N SER A 35 -14.74 -11.09 17.08
CA SER A 35 -15.23 -10.31 15.96
C SER A 35 -16.75 -10.30 15.88
N VAL A 36 -17.35 -9.15 16.13
CA VAL A 36 -18.80 -8.94 16.03
C VAL A 36 -19.36 -9.35 14.66
N VAL A 37 -18.57 -9.15 13.62
CA VAL A 37 -18.93 -9.49 12.23
C VAL A 37 -19.00 -11.01 12.01
N HIS A 38 -18.20 -11.78 12.75
CA HIS A 38 -18.10 -13.24 12.60
C HIS A 38 -18.86 -14.02 13.66
N ALA A 39 -19.46 -13.35 14.67
CA ALA A 39 -20.07 -13.99 15.84
C ALA A 39 -21.18 -14.99 15.46
N ASP A 40 -21.96 -14.69 14.41
CA ASP A 40 -23.07 -15.52 13.96
C ASP A 40 -22.70 -16.44 12.78
N LEU A 41 -21.43 -16.50 12.40
CA LEU A 41 -20.97 -17.36 11.31
C LEU A 41 -20.39 -18.65 11.87
N SER A 42 -20.79 -19.78 11.28
CA SER A 42 -20.16 -21.08 11.55
C SER A 42 -19.58 -21.70 10.28
N PRO A 43 -18.58 -22.59 10.39
CA PRO A 43 -18.07 -23.34 9.25
C PRO A 43 -19.18 -24.09 8.50
N GLU A 44 -20.15 -24.65 9.19
CA GLU A 44 -21.29 -25.36 8.61
C GLU A 44 -22.19 -24.41 7.82
N ALA A 45 -22.47 -23.22 8.35
CA ALA A 45 -23.24 -22.20 7.63
C ALA A 45 -22.54 -21.75 6.36
N LEU A 46 -21.20 -21.57 6.39
CA LEU A 46 -20.40 -21.23 5.20
C LEU A 46 -20.45 -22.34 4.16
N VAL A 47 -20.35 -23.61 4.58
CA VAL A 47 -20.44 -24.77 3.65
C VAL A 47 -21.84 -24.87 3.03
N ALA A 48 -22.89 -24.61 3.81
CA ALA A 48 -24.27 -24.63 3.31
C ALA A 48 -24.55 -23.55 2.25
N HIS A 49 -23.80 -22.43 2.30
CA HIS A 49 -23.97 -21.28 1.41
C HIS A 49 -22.79 -21.06 0.44
N THR A 50 -22.09 -22.11 0.05
CA THR A 50 -20.87 -22.02 -0.79
C THR A 50 -21.08 -21.33 -2.15
N ARG A 51 -22.28 -21.31 -2.70
CA ARG A 51 -22.59 -20.70 -3.99
C ARG A 51 -23.02 -19.24 -3.87
N GLU A 52 -23.70 -18.88 -2.83
CA GLU A 52 -24.37 -17.58 -2.66
C GLU A 52 -23.61 -16.67 -1.70
N GLY A 53 -22.73 -17.25 -0.88
CA GLY A 53 -22.09 -16.54 0.20
C GLY A 53 -23.06 -16.29 1.37
N LEU A 54 -22.52 -15.77 2.46
CA LEU A 54 -23.31 -15.29 3.61
C LEU A 54 -23.23 -13.78 3.69
N LEU A 55 -24.39 -13.13 3.76
CA LEU A 55 -24.44 -11.72 4.10
C LEU A 55 -24.25 -11.61 5.61
N VAL A 56 -23.16 -11.00 5.99
CA VAL A 56 -22.92 -10.66 7.40
C VAL A 56 -23.87 -9.56 7.80
N ALA A 57 -24.63 -9.74 8.87
CA ALA A 57 -25.52 -8.73 9.39
C ALA A 57 -24.72 -7.47 9.75
N GLY A 58 -25.17 -6.36 9.24
CA GLY A 58 -24.46 -5.10 9.13
C GLY A 58 -23.71 -4.67 10.37
N GLY A 59 -22.49 -4.25 10.12
CA GLY A 59 -21.72 -3.44 11.05
C GLY A 59 -22.43 -2.11 11.35
N SER A 60 -21.90 -1.39 12.28
CA SER A 60 -22.29 -0.01 12.59
C SER A 60 -22.34 0.83 11.31
N GLU A 61 -23.32 1.72 11.26
CA GLU A 61 -23.43 2.72 10.20
C GLU A 61 -22.05 3.38 10.00
N LEU A 62 -21.52 3.28 8.77
CA LEU A 62 -20.23 3.88 8.45
C LEU A 62 -20.39 5.39 8.50
N GLU A 63 -19.92 5.98 9.58
CA GLU A 63 -19.84 7.42 9.69
C GLU A 63 -18.81 7.94 8.66
N ARG A 64 -19.30 8.77 7.74
CA ARG A 64 -18.41 9.40 6.77
C ARG A 64 -17.47 10.35 7.52
N PRO A 65 -16.15 10.14 7.49
CA PRO A 65 -15.24 11.04 8.17
C PRO A 65 -15.39 12.46 7.59
N ALA A 66 -15.33 13.46 8.47
CA ALA A 66 -15.31 14.85 8.05
C ALA A 66 -14.16 15.08 7.05
N PRO A 67 -14.36 15.92 6.03
CA PRO A 67 -13.29 16.27 5.11
C PRO A 67 -12.09 16.82 5.89
N THR A 68 -10.92 16.26 5.65
CA THR A 68 -9.69 16.80 6.24
C THR A 68 -9.30 18.08 5.52
N ASP A 69 -9.06 19.14 6.27
CA ASP A 69 -8.57 20.39 5.72
C ASP A 69 -7.12 20.19 5.23
N VAL A 70 -6.90 20.40 3.93
CA VAL A 70 -5.59 20.25 3.31
C VAL A 70 -4.99 21.63 3.11
N ALA A 71 -3.84 21.88 3.72
CA ALA A 71 -3.10 23.11 3.56
C ALA A 71 -2.82 23.43 2.07
N GLY A 72 -2.77 24.71 1.73
CA GLY A 72 -2.36 25.14 0.40
C GLY A 72 -0.96 24.61 0.06
N ARG A 73 -0.75 24.25 -1.22
CA ARG A 73 0.53 23.74 -1.68
C ARG A 73 1.64 24.79 -1.56
N ASP A 74 2.82 24.38 -1.09
CA ASP A 74 4.03 25.22 -1.18
C ASP A 74 4.34 25.54 -2.65
N ALA A 75 4.75 26.79 -2.93
CA ALA A 75 5.07 27.25 -4.27
C ALA A 75 6.21 26.45 -4.96
N TYR A 76 7.07 25.83 -4.16
CA TYR A 76 8.21 25.01 -4.64
C TYR A 76 7.99 23.51 -4.42
N GLY A 77 6.85 23.12 -3.84
CA GLY A 77 6.50 21.74 -3.58
C GLY A 77 5.67 21.12 -4.70
N LEU A 78 5.77 19.81 -4.81
CA LEU A 78 4.88 18.96 -5.61
C LEU A 78 4.10 18.06 -4.67
N ARG A 79 2.82 17.86 -4.92
CA ARG A 79 2.04 16.85 -4.20
C ARG A 79 2.40 15.47 -4.72
N LEU A 80 2.77 14.58 -3.81
CA LEU A 80 3.04 13.20 -4.16
C LEU A 80 1.72 12.45 -4.38
N VAL A 81 1.62 11.82 -5.54
CA VAL A 81 0.56 10.86 -5.87
C VAL A 81 1.23 9.49 -6.00
N ALA A 82 0.93 8.61 -5.07
CA ALA A 82 1.47 7.26 -5.05
C ALA A 82 0.38 6.25 -5.42
N SER A 83 0.64 5.40 -6.40
CA SER A 83 -0.31 4.36 -6.81
C SER A 83 0.38 3.01 -7.04
N ARG A 84 -0.40 1.94 -7.07
CA ARG A 84 0.11 0.61 -7.43
C ARG A 84 0.02 0.39 -8.93
N SER A 85 0.99 -0.30 -9.48
CA SER A 85 0.91 -0.84 -10.84
C SER A 85 0.35 -2.27 -10.79
N MET A 86 -0.10 -2.80 -11.95
CA MET A 86 -0.57 -4.19 -12.05
C MET A 86 0.53 -5.18 -11.68
N TYR A 87 1.77 -4.91 -12.06
CA TYR A 87 2.94 -5.72 -11.74
C TYR A 87 3.86 -4.93 -10.82
N ASP A 88 4.13 -5.49 -9.66
CA ASP A 88 4.98 -4.92 -8.63
C ASP A 88 5.85 -6.01 -7.97
N THR A 89 6.56 -5.70 -6.90
CA THR A 89 7.39 -6.66 -6.15
C THR A 89 6.60 -7.49 -5.12
N GLY A 90 5.27 -7.56 -5.27
CA GLY A 90 4.43 -8.41 -4.44
C GLY A 90 4.88 -9.88 -4.50
N VAL A 91 4.65 -10.61 -3.41
CA VAL A 91 5.19 -11.96 -3.19
C VAL A 91 4.89 -12.90 -4.35
N LEU A 92 3.67 -12.91 -4.88
CA LEU A 92 3.27 -13.80 -5.97
C LEU A 92 3.94 -13.42 -7.30
N VAL A 93 4.04 -12.13 -7.60
CA VAL A 93 4.70 -11.64 -8.83
C VAL A 93 6.21 -11.82 -8.73
N GLY A 94 6.81 -11.43 -7.60
CA GLY A 94 8.25 -11.49 -7.38
C GLY A 94 8.81 -12.92 -7.42
N HIS A 95 8.03 -13.92 -7.00
CA HIS A 95 8.42 -15.33 -7.03
C HIS A 95 7.97 -16.07 -8.30
N SER A 96 7.31 -15.40 -9.24
CA SER A 96 6.95 -15.98 -10.54
C SER A 96 8.02 -15.63 -11.58
N PRO A 97 8.80 -16.59 -12.10
CA PRO A 97 9.83 -16.31 -13.10
C PRO A 97 9.30 -15.63 -14.38
N SER A 98 8.05 -15.89 -14.73
CA SER A 98 7.40 -15.31 -15.91
C SER A 98 6.83 -13.91 -15.68
N LEU A 99 6.57 -13.51 -14.43
CA LEU A 99 5.93 -12.23 -14.10
C LEU A 99 6.90 -11.23 -13.47
N ALA A 100 7.93 -11.67 -12.77
CA ALA A 100 8.86 -10.80 -12.05
C ALA A 100 9.50 -9.72 -12.94
N GLY A 101 9.79 -10.04 -14.20
CA GLY A 101 10.34 -9.09 -15.17
C GLY A 101 9.35 -8.06 -15.71
N LEU A 102 8.05 -8.16 -15.37
CA LEU A 102 7.02 -7.22 -15.81
C LEU A 102 6.84 -6.03 -14.87
N ALA A 103 7.47 -6.05 -13.69
CA ALA A 103 7.48 -4.89 -12.80
C ALA A 103 8.32 -3.77 -13.45
N PRO A 104 7.72 -2.63 -13.85
CA PRO A 104 8.40 -1.62 -14.68
C PRO A 104 9.45 -0.81 -13.95
N GLY A 105 9.49 -0.91 -12.62
CA GLY A 105 10.15 0.07 -11.78
C GLY A 105 9.34 1.36 -11.66
N THR A 106 9.71 2.23 -10.73
CA THR A 106 9.11 3.55 -10.64
C THR A 106 9.99 4.61 -11.27
N ARG A 107 9.32 5.62 -11.86
CA ARG A 107 9.90 6.90 -12.29
C ARG A 107 9.07 8.01 -11.67
N ALA A 108 9.66 9.16 -11.43
CA ALA A 108 8.93 10.34 -11.01
C ALA A 108 8.31 10.99 -12.26
N SER A 109 7.03 10.69 -12.50
CA SER A 109 6.29 11.28 -13.61
C SER A 109 5.82 12.69 -13.24
N LEU A 110 6.12 13.66 -14.08
CA LEU A 110 5.81 15.08 -13.93
C LEU A 110 5.02 15.57 -15.14
N GLU A 111 4.08 16.47 -14.91
CA GLU A 111 3.45 17.20 -16.02
C GLU A 111 4.51 17.98 -16.80
N PRO A 112 4.44 18.06 -18.16
CA PRO A 112 5.50 18.62 -19.00
C PRO A 112 5.95 20.05 -18.66
N THR A 113 5.03 20.92 -18.20
CA THR A 113 5.42 22.28 -17.80
C THR A 113 6.16 22.32 -16.47
N ASP A 114 5.80 21.45 -15.53
CA ASP A 114 6.54 21.27 -14.27
C ASP A 114 7.90 20.62 -14.55
N PHE A 115 7.96 19.62 -15.42
CA PHE A 115 9.20 18.98 -15.86
C PHE A 115 10.19 20.02 -16.42
N ALA A 116 9.72 20.87 -17.35
CA ALA A 116 10.52 21.95 -17.92
C ALA A 116 10.94 23.00 -16.88
N ARG A 117 10.05 23.31 -15.91
CA ARG A 117 10.32 24.27 -14.83
C ARG A 117 11.46 23.84 -13.91
N TYR A 118 11.58 22.55 -13.64
CA TYR A 118 12.69 22.02 -12.85
C TYR A 118 13.99 21.89 -13.64
N GLY A 119 13.94 22.06 -14.96
CA GLY A 119 15.11 22.04 -15.85
C GLY A 119 15.78 20.66 -15.88
N VAL A 120 15.02 19.60 -15.65
CA VAL A 120 15.47 18.20 -15.68
C VAL A 120 15.32 17.62 -17.07
N THR A 121 16.08 16.55 -17.37
CA THR A 121 16.02 15.85 -18.65
C THR A 121 15.43 14.44 -18.47
N GLU A 122 14.88 13.90 -19.55
CA GLU A 122 14.27 12.57 -19.52
C GLU A 122 15.26 11.50 -19.02
N GLY A 123 14.85 10.76 -17.99
CA GLY A 123 15.66 9.72 -17.35
C GLY A 123 16.74 10.24 -16.38
N GLU A 124 16.86 11.56 -16.19
CA GLU A 124 17.77 12.13 -15.20
C GLU A 124 17.37 11.65 -13.79
N VAL A 125 18.36 11.27 -12.98
CA VAL A 125 18.12 10.86 -11.59
C VAL A 125 18.17 12.09 -10.69
N VAL A 126 17.08 12.34 -10.00
CA VAL A 126 16.92 13.44 -9.05
C VAL A 126 16.72 12.92 -7.64
N ASP A 127 16.92 13.78 -6.66
CA ASP A 127 16.55 13.55 -5.29
C ASP A 127 15.11 14.05 -5.08
N LEU A 128 14.17 13.17 -4.72
CA LEU A 128 12.86 13.57 -4.21
C LEU A 128 12.92 13.62 -2.69
N ILE A 129 12.76 14.82 -2.15
CA ILE A 129 12.89 15.11 -0.72
C ILE A 129 11.48 15.24 -0.15
N GLY A 130 11.09 14.30 0.68
CA GLY A 130 9.84 14.31 1.42
C GLY A 130 10.02 14.63 2.90
N PRO A 131 8.94 14.61 3.67
CA PRO A 131 8.98 14.95 5.10
C PRO A 131 9.80 13.96 5.96
N LYS A 132 9.92 12.70 5.53
CA LYS A 132 10.63 11.66 6.29
C LYS A 132 12.01 11.31 5.73
N GLY A 133 12.26 11.61 4.48
CA GLY A 133 13.51 11.21 3.86
C GLY A 133 13.66 11.67 2.42
N THR A 134 14.61 11.07 1.74
CA THR A 134 14.94 11.39 0.34
C THR A 134 15.13 10.10 -0.43
N VAL A 135 14.49 9.99 -1.58
CA VAL A 135 14.70 8.89 -2.52
C VAL A 135 15.27 9.40 -3.83
N GLN A 136 16.06 8.53 -4.48
CA GLN A 136 16.63 8.79 -5.79
C GLN A 136 15.82 8.10 -6.86
N VAL A 137 15.35 8.86 -7.83
CA VAL A 137 14.47 8.34 -8.87
C VAL A 137 14.68 9.04 -10.19
N ALA A 138 14.61 8.29 -11.29
CA ALA A 138 14.63 8.87 -12.62
C ALA A 138 13.33 9.63 -12.89
N VAL A 139 13.42 10.80 -13.52
CA VAL A 139 12.25 11.59 -13.90
C VAL A 139 11.79 11.29 -15.32
N THR A 140 10.52 11.51 -15.57
CA THR A 140 9.91 11.43 -16.91
C THR A 140 8.79 12.46 -17.05
N ALA A 141 8.60 12.98 -18.27
CA ALA A 141 7.46 13.84 -18.56
C ALA A 141 6.23 12.97 -18.90
N ASP A 142 5.05 13.33 -18.38
CA ASP A 142 3.82 12.58 -18.56
C ASP A 142 2.60 13.51 -18.55
N ASP A 143 1.89 13.60 -19.67
CA ASP A 143 0.69 14.43 -19.84
C ASP A 143 -0.49 13.97 -18.96
N GLY A 144 -0.48 12.73 -18.48
CA GLY A 144 -1.50 12.18 -17.58
C GLY A 144 -1.36 12.66 -16.15
N VAL A 145 -0.26 13.30 -15.79
CA VAL A 145 0.01 13.81 -14.44
C VAL A 145 -0.52 15.24 -14.29
N ALA A 146 -1.25 15.48 -13.20
CA ALA A 146 -1.78 16.83 -12.94
C ALA A 146 -0.66 17.80 -12.58
N LYS A 147 -0.78 19.05 -13.05
CA LYS A 147 0.18 20.11 -12.73
C LYS A 147 0.33 20.32 -11.23
N GLY A 148 1.57 20.43 -10.79
CA GLY A 148 1.92 20.59 -9.38
C GLY A 148 1.86 19.29 -8.59
N THR A 149 1.85 18.16 -9.27
CA THR A 149 1.98 16.84 -8.66
C THR A 149 3.17 16.07 -9.23
N VAL A 150 3.63 15.07 -8.50
CA VAL A 150 4.56 14.05 -8.98
C VAL A 150 3.93 12.69 -8.73
N HIS A 151 3.89 11.85 -9.74
CA HIS A 151 3.38 10.50 -9.62
C HIS A 151 4.50 9.48 -9.52
N LEU A 152 4.35 8.52 -8.60
CA LEU A 152 5.25 7.39 -8.40
C LEU A 152 4.46 6.10 -8.23
N TYR A 153 4.94 5.00 -8.84
CA TYR A 153 4.45 3.68 -8.48
C TYR A 153 5.12 3.20 -7.20
N VAL A 154 4.31 2.73 -6.24
CA VAL A 154 4.81 2.08 -5.02
C VAL A 154 5.12 0.61 -5.25
N ASN A 155 5.86 0.01 -4.31
CA ASN A 155 6.22 -1.40 -4.32
C ASN A 155 6.95 -1.83 -5.61
N GLN A 156 7.85 -1.01 -6.08
CA GLN A 156 8.68 -1.28 -7.26
C GLN A 156 10.11 -1.64 -6.86
N PRO A 157 10.86 -2.39 -7.70
CA PRO A 157 12.16 -2.95 -7.30
C PRO A 157 13.26 -1.92 -7.10
N ASN A 158 13.11 -0.69 -7.59
CA ASN A 158 14.18 0.29 -7.67
C ASN A 158 14.11 1.40 -6.61
N VAL A 159 12.91 1.70 -6.06
CA VAL A 159 12.71 2.81 -5.13
C VAL A 159 11.63 2.46 -4.12
N ASP A 160 11.91 2.64 -2.85
CA ASP A 160 10.89 2.58 -1.79
C ASP A 160 10.28 3.97 -1.56
N VAL A 161 9.13 4.19 -2.15
CA VAL A 161 8.37 5.45 -2.03
C VAL A 161 7.92 5.70 -0.58
N CYS A 162 7.80 4.67 0.26
CA CYS A 162 7.38 4.81 1.65
C CYS A 162 8.41 5.58 2.49
N GLU A 163 9.69 5.64 2.06
CA GLU A 163 10.72 6.40 2.76
C GLU A 163 10.45 7.92 2.78
N ILE A 164 9.68 8.44 1.84
CA ILE A 164 9.36 9.88 1.75
C ILE A 164 7.94 10.22 2.20
N VAL A 165 7.09 9.22 2.45
CA VAL A 165 5.68 9.43 2.84
C VAL A 165 5.56 9.59 4.34
N ASP A 166 4.80 10.59 4.79
CA ASP A 166 4.31 10.68 6.16
C ASP A 166 2.81 10.37 6.21
N ALA A 167 2.48 9.17 6.68
CA ALA A 167 1.10 8.70 6.78
C ALA A 167 0.26 9.45 7.82
N THR A 168 0.87 10.30 8.64
CA THR A 168 0.14 11.17 9.59
C THR A 168 -0.38 12.45 8.93
N LEU A 169 0.12 12.76 7.74
CA LEU A 169 -0.29 13.93 6.96
C LEU A 169 -1.35 13.55 5.92
N PRO A 170 -2.36 14.40 5.71
CA PRO A 170 -3.41 14.15 4.71
C PRO A 170 -2.87 14.17 3.27
N VAL A 171 -1.74 14.87 3.05
CA VAL A 171 -1.06 14.97 1.75
C VAL A 171 0.44 15.02 2.02
N THR A 172 1.21 14.26 1.25
CA THR A 172 2.67 14.36 1.26
C THR A 172 3.10 15.34 0.18
N GLU A 173 3.88 16.34 0.57
CA GLU A 173 4.57 17.24 -0.36
C GLU A 173 6.04 16.86 -0.46
N VAL A 174 6.56 16.91 -1.67
CA VAL A 174 7.97 16.62 -1.95
C VAL A 174 8.61 17.75 -2.76
N ARG A 175 9.92 17.85 -2.66
CA ARG A 175 10.73 18.79 -3.46
C ARG A 175 11.67 18.02 -4.36
N VAL A 176 11.94 18.57 -5.54
CA VAL A 176 12.92 18.04 -6.48
C VAL A 176 14.26 18.72 -6.21
N GLY A 177 15.25 17.94 -5.83
CA GLY A 177 16.66 18.33 -5.70
C GLY A 177 17.44 17.84 -6.90
N ARG A 178 18.17 18.74 -7.55
CA ARG A 178 19.16 18.36 -8.58
C ARG A 178 20.49 18.04 -7.91
N ARG A 179 21.20 17.08 -8.49
CA ARG A 179 22.54 16.69 -8.07
C ARG A 179 23.61 17.51 -8.77
#